data_60f8c2143b1701a7bffadf4ead571003
#
_entry.id   60f8c2143b1701a7bffadf4ead571003
#
_cell.length_a   1.000
_cell.length_b   1.000
_cell.length_c   1.000
_cell.angle_alpha   90.00
_cell.angle_beta   90.00
_cell.angle_gamma   90.00
#
_symmetry.space_group_name_H-M   'P 1'
#
loop_
_entity.id
_entity.type
_entity.pdbx_description
1 polymer ?
#
loop_
_entity_poly.entity_id
_entity_poly.type
_entity_poly.pdbx_seq_one_letter_code
_entity_poly.pdbx_strand_id
1 'polypeptide(L)'
;MLESRALATTVVGSYSVPEWLGRLKTDYYQRRISAQHLNEIHDVAIKAAVKDQELAGVDIVSDGELRRDNDIDYLLTRIPGVQIPHRSKTDYYDYYEAQVTAPLPEARPLRPGLAADFAFTREQTQRPVKFSFTGPFSLSRRIRDTGYGDPADLVRALARWLNAQARD
;
A
#
# COMPACT_ATOMS: atom_id res chain seq x y z
N MET A 1 -15.10 -1.99 21.65
CA MET A 1 -14.65 -1.11 22.73
C MET A 1 -13.30 -1.61 23.22
N LEU A 2 -12.25 -0.78 23.09
CA LEU A 2 -10.88 -1.08 23.61
C LEU A 2 -10.74 -0.63 25.08
N GLU A 3 -11.83 -0.26 25.73
CA GLU A 3 -11.86 0.50 26.99
C GLU A 3 -11.33 -0.21 28.24
N SER A 4 -10.87 -1.46 28.16
CA SER A 4 -10.41 -2.15 29.37
C SER A 4 -9.11 -2.94 29.26
N ARG A 5 -8.42 -2.93 28.14
CA ARG A 5 -7.12 -3.62 28.01
C ARG A 5 -5.96 -2.64 28.17
N ALA A 6 -5.19 -2.81 29.24
CA ALA A 6 -3.97 -2.01 29.48
C ALA A 6 -2.91 -2.15 28.37
N LEU A 7 -2.93 -3.25 27.60
CA LEU A 7 -1.99 -3.55 26.50
C LEU A 7 -2.77 -4.16 25.34
N ALA A 8 -3.11 -3.35 24.34
CA ALA A 8 -3.69 -3.84 23.09
C ALA A 8 -2.61 -4.43 22.18
N THR A 9 -2.90 -5.59 21.60
CA THR A 9 -1.98 -6.28 20.68
C THR A 9 -2.28 -5.95 19.23
N THR A 10 -1.23 -5.87 18.39
CA THR A 10 -1.36 -5.68 16.94
C THR A 10 -0.16 -6.30 16.23
N VAL A 11 -0.29 -6.57 14.92
CA VAL A 11 0.82 -6.97 14.06
C VAL A 11 1.55 -5.74 13.51
N VAL A 12 2.83 -5.87 13.15
CA VAL A 12 3.62 -4.83 12.52
C VAL A 12 4.22 -5.35 11.22
N GLY A 13 4.12 -4.56 10.16
CA GLY A 13 4.62 -4.90 8.82
C GLY A 13 3.69 -5.84 8.04
N SER A 14 4.18 -6.31 6.91
CA SER A 14 3.44 -7.20 6.02
C SER A 14 3.37 -8.62 6.56
N TYR A 15 2.24 -9.27 6.28
CA TYR A 15 2.11 -10.72 6.40
C TYR A 15 3.03 -11.42 5.39
N SER A 16 3.49 -12.60 5.74
CA SER A 16 4.18 -13.43 4.76
C SER A 16 3.25 -13.68 3.57
N VAL A 17 3.72 -13.37 2.37
CA VAL A 17 2.95 -13.63 1.14
C VAL A 17 2.92 -15.14 0.92
N PRO A 18 1.74 -15.80 0.94
CA PRO A 18 1.64 -17.21 0.64
C PRO A 18 2.19 -17.52 -0.76
N GLU A 19 2.82 -18.67 -0.94
CA GLU A 19 3.44 -19.04 -2.21
C GLU A 19 2.46 -18.94 -3.40
N TRP A 20 1.22 -19.38 -3.21
CA TRP A 20 0.17 -19.30 -4.23
C TRP A 20 -0.14 -17.83 -4.64
N LEU A 21 -0.16 -16.90 -3.66
CA LEU A 21 -0.38 -15.49 -3.94
C LEU A 21 0.81 -14.88 -4.69
N GLY A 22 2.04 -15.20 -4.28
CA GLY A 22 3.26 -14.75 -4.95
C GLY A 22 3.29 -15.17 -6.42
N ARG A 23 2.93 -16.42 -6.72
CA ARG A 23 2.82 -16.93 -8.09
C ARG A 23 1.79 -16.14 -8.91
N LEU A 24 0.60 -15.89 -8.37
CA LEU A 24 -0.46 -15.17 -9.07
C LEU A 24 -0.11 -13.68 -9.28
N LYS A 25 0.59 -13.05 -8.34
CA LYS A 25 1.15 -11.70 -8.53
C LYS A 25 2.15 -11.68 -9.69
N THR A 26 3.06 -12.64 -9.74
CA THR A 26 4.01 -12.79 -10.86
C THR A 26 3.28 -13.03 -12.19
N ASP A 27 2.24 -13.88 -12.22
CA ASP A 27 1.42 -14.11 -13.41
C ASP A 27 0.74 -12.83 -13.90
N TYR A 28 0.33 -11.94 -13.01
CA TYR A 28 -0.18 -10.63 -13.38
C TYR A 28 0.87 -9.77 -14.10
N TYR A 29 2.10 -9.68 -13.58
CA TYR A 29 3.18 -8.93 -14.24
C TYR A 29 3.58 -9.54 -15.58
N GLN A 30 3.45 -10.85 -15.72
CA GLN A 30 3.66 -11.59 -16.95
C GLN A 30 2.43 -11.56 -17.88
N ARG A 31 1.38 -10.79 -17.54
CA ARG A 31 0.14 -10.62 -18.32
C ARG A 31 -0.66 -11.91 -18.55
N ARG A 32 -0.53 -12.89 -17.65
CA ARG A 32 -1.28 -14.15 -17.69
C ARG A 32 -2.65 -14.06 -17.04
N ILE A 33 -2.82 -13.14 -16.10
CA ILE A 33 -4.10 -12.84 -15.45
C ILE A 33 -4.43 -11.34 -15.54
N SER A 34 -5.71 -11.01 -15.45
CA SER A 34 -6.19 -9.62 -15.47
C SER A 34 -6.02 -8.93 -14.12
N ALA A 35 -6.05 -7.59 -14.11
CA ALA A 35 -6.07 -6.80 -12.87
C ALA A 35 -7.32 -7.09 -12.02
N GLN A 36 -8.47 -7.36 -12.65
CA GLN A 36 -9.68 -7.74 -11.92
C GLN A 36 -9.47 -9.06 -11.18
N HIS A 37 -8.93 -10.08 -11.84
CA HIS A 37 -8.65 -11.38 -11.23
C HIS A 37 -7.65 -11.24 -10.07
N LEU A 38 -6.58 -10.44 -10.23
CA LEU A 38 -5.65 -10.17 -9.15
C LEU A 38 -6.33 -9.49 -7.95
N ASN A 39 -7.25 -8.55 -8.19
CA ASN A 39 -8.01 -7.91 -7.10
C ASN A 39 -8.88 -8.91 -6.33
N GLU A 40 -9.58 -9.81 -7.02
CA GLU A 40 -10.38 -10.88 -6.40
C GLU A 40 -9.50 -11.81 -5.54
N ILE A 41 -8.32 -12.13 -6.02
CA ILE A 41 -7.32 -12.93 -5.29
C ILE A 41 -6.84 -12.19 -4.03
N HIS A 42 -6.55 -10.89 -4.13
CA HIS A 42 -6.19 -10.07 -2.98
C HIS A 42 -7.30 -10.03 -1.92
N ASP A 43 -8.57 -9.93 -2.36
CA ASP A 43 -9.72 -9.95 -1.45
C ASP A 43 -9.76 -11.23 -0.61
N VAL A 44 -9.54 -12.37 -1.26
CA VAL A 44 -9.48 -13.68 -0.57
C VAL A 44 -8.31 -13.73 0.41
N ALA A 45 -7.13 -13.27 -0.01
CA ALA A 45 -5.93 -13.28 0.82
C ALA A 45 -6.09 -12.38 2.07
N ILE A 46 -6.67 -11.19 1.92
CA ILE A 46 -6.92 -10.27 3.04
C ILE A 46 -7.93 -10.85 4.02
N LYS A 47 -9.02 -11.45 3.52
CA LYS A 47 -10.00 -12.14 4.37
C LYS A 47 -9.34 -13.23 5.23
N ALA A 48 -8.46 -14.03 4.63
CA ALA A 48 -7.73 -15.06 5.35
C ALA A 48 -6.79 -14.44 6.40
N ALA A 49 -6.00 -13.42 6.04
CA ALA A 49 -5.09 -12.76 6.97
C ALA A 49 -5.80 -12.09 8.14
N VAL A 50 -6.96 -11.47 7.92
CA VAL A 50 -7.78 -10.90 8.98
C VAL A 50 -8.29 -12.02 9.91
N LYS A 51 -8.76 -13.12 9.32
CA LYS A 51 -9.26 -14.27 10.10
C LYS A 51 -8.18 -14.92 10.94
N ASP A 52 -6.98 -15.07 10.41
CA ASP A 52 -5.84 -15.60 11.16
C ASP A 52 -5.49 -14.72 12.36
N GLN A 53 -5.48 -13.40 12.20
CA GLN A 53 -5.26 -12.44 13.28
C GLN A 53 -6.34 -12.52 14.35
N GLU A 54 -7.62 -12.68 13.95
CA GLU A 54 -8.73 -12.88 14.88
C GLU A 54 -8.58 -14.17 15.69
N LEU A 55 -8.22 -15.28 15.04
CA LEU A 55 -8.00 -16.57 15.68
C LEU A 55 -6.80 -16.55 16.63
N ALA A 56 -5.76 -15.80 16.28
CA ALA A 56 -4.60 -15.57 17.15
C ALA A 56 -4.89 -14.64 18.34
N GLY A 57 -6.08 -14.05 18.41
CA GLY A 57 -6.47 -13.17 19.51
C GLY A 57 -5.94 -11.73 19.42
N VAL A 58 -5.42 -11.29 18.25
CA VAL A 58 -4.91 -9.93 18.02
C VAL A 58 -6.03 -8.90 18.17
N ASP A 59 -5.81 -7.84 18.94
CA ASP A 59 -6.85 -6.85 19.26
C ASP A 59 -7.12 -5.86 18.13
N ILE A 60 -6.06 -5.43 17.42
CA ILE A 60 -6.13 -4.50 16.30
C ILE A 60 -5.55 -5.18 15.08
N VAL A 61 -6.40 -5.50 14.11
CA VAL A 61 -6.02 -6.24 12.90
C VAL A 61 -5.60 -5.32 11.76
N SER A 62 -4.97 -5.89 10.73
CA SER A 62 -4.57 -5.18 9.50
C SER A 62 -4.91 -6.02 8.26
N ASP A 63 -4.81 -5.40 7.08
CA ASP A 63 -4.92 -6.07 5.77
C ASP A 63 -3.72 -6.99 5.45
N GLY A 64 -2.73 -7.05 6.34
CA GLY A 64 -1.49 -7.77 6.12
C GLY A 64 -0.63 -7.22 4.98
N GLU A 65 -0.96 -6.05 4.45
CA GLU A 65 -0.29 -5.39 3.30
C GLU A 65 -0.32 -6.23 2.00
N LEU A 66 -1.23 -7.19 1.89
CA LEU A 66 -1.22 -8.21 0.83
C LEU A 66 -1.53 -7.69 -0.57
N ARG A 67 -2.22 -6.51 -0.69
CA ARG A 67 -2.40 -5.86 -1.99
C ARG A 67 -1.13 -5.20 -2.51
N ARG A 68 -0.17 -4.93 -1.64
CA ARG A 68 1.06 -4.22 -1.96
C ARG A 68 2.17 -5.21 -2.25
N ASP A 69 2.80 -5.12 -3.42
CA ASP A 69 3.97 -5.93 -3.74
C ASP A 69 5.15 -5.46 -2.92
N ASN A 70 5.26 -4.14 -2.86
CA ASN A 70 6.05 -3.39 -1.89
C ASN A 70 5.31 -2.08 -1.57
N ASP A 71 5.61 -1.53 -0.44
CA ASP A 71 4.95 -0.34 0.12
C ASP A 71 5.27 0.96 -0.64
N ILE A 72 6.30 0.95 -1.48
CA ILE A 72 6.78 2.09 -2.24
C ILE A 72 6.06 2.19 -3.57
N ASP A 73 6.15 1.16 -4.41
CA ASP A 73 5.55 1.15 -5.74
C ASP A 73 4.03 1.30 -5.69
N TYR A 74 3.41 0.70 -4.68
CA TYR A 74 1.97 0.81 -4.47
C TYR A 74 1.50 2.27 -4.39
N LEU A 75 2.26 3.12 -3.70
CA LEU A 75 1.98 4.55 -3.59
C LEU A 75 2.48 5.32 -4.80
N LEU A 76 3.73 5.14 -5.20
CA LEU A 76 4.37 5.95 -6.24
C LEU A 76 3.70 5.80 -7.59
N THR A 77 3.23 4.60 -7.95
CA THR A 77 2.50 4.36 -9.21
C THR A 77 1.14 5.05 -9.29
N ARG A 78 0.61 5.53 -8.16
CA ARG A 78 -0.70 6.17 -8.03
C ARG A 78 -0.63 7.69 -7.89
N ILE A 79 0.48 8.24 -7.41
CA ILE A 79 0.62 9.69 -7.23
C ILE A 79 0.81 10.36 -8.59
N PRO A 80 -0.13 11.23 -9.04
CA PRO A 80 0.02 11.98 -10.28
C PRO A 80 1.30 12.83 -10.29
N GLY A 81 2.02 12.84 -11.42
CA GLY A 81 3.30 13.52 -11.54
C GLY A 81 4.51 12.67 -11.20
N VAL A 82 4.34 11.54 -10.50
CA VAL A 82 5.39 10.52 -10.41
C VAL A 82 5.39 9.70 -11.69
N GLN A 83 6.52 9.69 -12.36
CA GLN A 83 6.73 8.97 -13.60
C GLN A 83 7.41 7.63 -13.32
N ILE A 84 6.99 6.60 -14.03
CA ILE A 84 7.61 5.27 -14.03
C ILE A 84 8.07 4.99 -15.46
N PRO A 85 9.33 5.32 -15.83
CA PRO A 85 9.82 5.22 -17.21
C PRO A 85 9.74 3.80 -17.76
N HIS A 86 10.03 2.82 -16.94
CA HIS A 86 10.02 1.41 -17.31
C HIS A 86 9.06 0.63 -16.42
N ARG A 87 7.84 0.39 -16.91
CA ARG A 87 6.79 -0.36 -16.20
C ARG A 87 6.88 -1.87 -16.47
N SER A 88 8.07 -2.43 -16.52
CA SER A 88 8.27 -3.86 -16.65
C SER A 88 8.79 -4.45 -15.36
N LYS A 89 8.09 -5.45 -14.84
CA LYS A 89 8.57 -6.32 -13.77
C LYS A 89 8.55 -7.74 -14.29
N THR A 90 9.55 -8.53 -13.93
CA THR A 90 9.60 -9.98 -14.18
C THR A 90 9.10 -10.74 -12.97
N ASP A 91 9.25 -10.17 -11.79
CA ASP A 91 8.79 -10.69 -10.52
C ASP A 91 8.06 -9.59 -9.73
N TYR A 92 7.12 -9.95 -8.87
CA TYR A 92 6.38 -8.98 -8.07
C TYR A 92 7.26 -8.29 -7.01
N TYR A 93 8.40 -8.87 -6.62
CA TYR A 93 9.37 -8.25 -5.72
C TYR A 93 10.21 -7.14 -6.37
N ASP A 94 10.28 -7.08 -7.71
CA ASP A 94 11.03 -6.04 -8.39
C ASP A 94 10.47 -4.65 -8.02
N TYR A 95 11.37 -3.66 -7.93
CA TYR A 95 10.99 -2.26 -7.72
C TYR A 95 10.96 -1.51 -9.05
N TYR A 96 10.00 -0.60 -9.18
CA TYR A 96 10.04 0.38 -10.25
C TYR A 96 11.06 1.49 -9.97
N GLU A 97 11.67 1.98 -11.04
CA GLU A 97 12.37 3.26 -11.01
C GLU A 97 11.34 4.39 -11.12
N ALA A 98 11.24 5.20 -10.07
CA ALA A 98 10.36 6.34 -10.05
C ALA A 98 11.14 7.64 -10.25
N GLN A 99 10.54 8.60 -10.99
CA GLN A 99 11.13 9.92 -11.18
C GLN A 99 10.09 11.03 -11.09
N VAL A 100 10.55 12.22 -10.67
CA VAL A 100 9.80 13.46 -10.66
C VAL A 100 10.64 14.51 -11.41
N THR A 101 10.09 15.08 -12.50
CA THR A 101 10.76 16.04 -13.37
C THR A 101 10.16 17.44 -13.30
N ALA A 102 9.04 17.60 -12.58
CA ALA A 102 8.37 18.85 -12.28
C ALA A 102 7.67 18.75 -10.93
N PRO A 103 7.34 19.87 -10.27
CA PRO A 103 6.57 19.83 -9.03
C PRO A 103 5.29 19.01 -9.14
N LEU A 104 5.02 18.18 -8.13
CA LEU A 104 3.80 17.37 -8.08
C LEU A 104 2.56 18.29 -8.06
N PRO A 105 1.45 17.89 -8.72
CA PRO A 105 0.22 18.65 -8.69
C PRO A 105 -0.37 18.73 -7.27
N GLU A 106 -1.41 19.54 -7.11
CA GLU A 106 -2.13 19.67 -5.85
C GLU A 106 -2.62 18.31 -5.35
N ALA A 107 -2.38 18.05 -4.06
CA ALA A 107 -2.71 16.79 -3.43
C ALA A 107 -4.22 16.62 -3.27
N ARG A 108 -4.72 15.45 -3.62
CA ARG A 108 -6.14 15.07 -3.53
C ARG A 108 -6.26 13.56 -3.23
N PRO A 109 -7.42 13.09 -2.75
CA PRO A 109 -7.66 11.67 -2.62
C PRO A 109 -7.47 10.91 -3.93
N LEU A 110 -6.77 9.78 -3.88
CA LEU A 110 -6.61 8.88 -5.03
C LEU A 110 -7.89 8.03 -5.22
N ARG A 111 -8.16 7.63 -6.47
CA ARG A 111 -9.32 6.77 -6.77
C ARG A 111 -8.93 5.66 -7.76
N PRO A 112 -8.94 4.37 -7.37
CA PRO A 112 -9.05 3.87 -6.01
C PRO A 112 -7.82 4.26 -5.18
N GLY A 113 -8.00 4.47 -3.87
CA GLY A 113 -6.96 4.92 -2.96
C GLY A 113 -6.87 4.05 -1.71
N LEU A 114 -6.05 4.49 -0.77
CA LEU A 114 -5.84 3.79 0.50
C LEU A 114 -7.15 3.65 1.31
N ALA A 115 -8.05 4.63 1.21
CA ALA A 115 -9.35 4.58 1.88
C ALA A 115 -10.19 3.40 1.42
N ALA A 116 -10.17 3.06 0.12
CA ALA A 116 -10.91 1.91 -0.40
C ALA A 116 -10.34 0.57 0.15
N ASP A 117 -9.03 0.44 0.24
CA ASP A 117 -8.39 -0.75 0.81
C ASP A 117 -8.67 -0.87 2.32
N PHE A 118 -8.64 0.25 3.03
CA PHE A 118 -9.03 0.30 4.44
C PHE A 118 -10.49 -0.09 4.64
N ALA A 119 -11.41 0.49 3.87
CA ALA A 119 -12.84 0.20 3.94
C ALA A 119 -13.12 -1.29 3.70
N PHE A 120 -12.51 -1.87 2.65
CA PHE A 120 -12.62 -3.30 2.40
C PHE A 120 -12.19 -4.13 3.61
N THR A 121 -11.03 -3.83 4.21
CA THR A 121 -10.53 -4.55 5.37
C THR A 121 -11.45 -4.38 6.59
N ARG A 122 -11.97 -3.16 6.78
CA ARG A 122 -12.89 -2.84 7.87
C ARG A 122 -14.20 -3.62 7.80
N GLU A 123 -14.69 -3.95 6.60
CA GLU A 123 -15.88 -4.76 6.36
C GLU A 123 -15.67 -6.24 6.73
N GLN A 124 -14.45 -6.73 6.81
CA GLN A 124 -14.15 -8.14 7.08
C GLN A 124 -14.09 -8.47 8.58
N THR A 125 -14.19 -7.48 9.48
CA THR A 125 -13.99 -7.69 10.93
C THR A 125 -14.82 -6.75 11.79
N GLN A 126 -15.10 -7.16 13.02
CA GLN A 126 -15.64 -6.30 14.08
C GLN A 126 -14.54 -5.68 14.96
N ARG A 127 -13.29 -6.11 14.81
CA ARG A 127 -12.16 -5.55 15.55
C ARG A 127 -11.72 -4.20 14.96
N PRO A 128 -11.05 -3.36 15.75
CA PRO A 128 -10.37 -2.18 15.21
C PRO A 128 -9.39 -2.57 14.12
N VAL A 129 -9.33 -1.75 13.06
CA VAL A 129 -8.43 -1.95 11.93
C VAL A 129 -7.35 -0.89 11.95
N LYS A 130 -6.11 -1.31 11.74
CA LYS A 130 -4.96 -0.46 11.48
C LYS A 130 -4.57 -0.59 10.00
N PHE A 131 -4.23 0.53 9.38
CA PHE A 131 -3.70 0.57 8.02
C PHE A 131 -2.35 1.30 8.01
N SER A 132 -1.32 0.67 7.49
CA SER A 132 0.04 1.20 7.44
C SER A 132 0.43 1.58 6.01
N PHE A 133 1.22 2.64 5.86
CA PHE A 133 1.83 3.02 4.59
C PHE A 133 3.15 3.75 4.82
N THR A 134 4.01 3.73 3.80
CA THR A 134 5.35 4.31 3.86
C THR A 134 5.29 5.83 3.98
N GLY A 135 6.11 6.37 4.89
CA GLY A 135 6.20 7.80 5.14
C GLY A 135 6.88 8.58 3.99
N PRO A 136 6.67 9.90 3.92
CA PRO A 136 7.08 10.73 2.79
C PRO A 136 8.60 10.77 2.58
N PHE A 137 9.38 10.72 3.66
CA PHE A 137 10.84 10.69 3.57
C PHE A 137 11.33 9.39 2.92
N SER A 138 10.82 8.24 3.34
CA SER A 138 11.21 6.96 2.76
C SER A 138 10.80 6.85 1.29
N LEU A 139 9.62 7.37 0.93
CA LEU A 139 9.19 7.46 -0.48
C LEU A 139 10.12 8.33 -1.30
N SER A 140 10.53 9.51 -0.80
CA SER A 140 11.40 10.43 -1.54
C SER A 140 12.76 9.80 -1.86
N ARG A 141 13.27 8.91 -1.00
CA ARG A 141 14.55 8.21 -1.22
C ARG A 141 14.52 7.20 -2.37
N ARG A 142 13.34 6.88 -2.89
CA ARG A 142 13.13 5.96 -4.02
C ARG A 142 12.75 6.69 -5.31
N ILE A 143 12.74 8.02 -5.29
CA ILE A 143 12.41 8.87 -6.44
C ILE A 143 13.69 9.56 -6.92
N ARG A 144 13.97 9.46 -8.21
CA ARG A 144 14.93 10.34 -8.89
C ARG A 144 14.27 11.69 -9.09
N ASP A 145 14.69 12.66 -8.29
CA ASP A 145 14.13 14.01 -8.33
C ASP A 145 15.00 14.96 -9.18
N THR A 146 14.39 15.55 -10.19
CA THR A 146 14.94 16.66 -10.98
C THR A 146 13.92 17.81 -11.11
N GLY A 147 12.79 17.70 -10.43
CA GLY A 147 11.68 18.67 -10.48
C GLY A 147 11.67 19.67 -9.32
N TYR A 148 12.37 19.36 -8.22
CA TYR A 148 12.47 20.22 -7.05
C TYR A 148 13.93 20.68 -6.86
N GLY A 149 14.12 21.93 -6.46
CA GLY A 149 15.46 22.46 -6.17
C GLY A 149 15.99 22.06 -4.79
N ASP A 150 15.09 21.81 -3.84
CA ASP A 150 15.39 21.34 -2.50
C ASP A 150 14.72 19.97 -2.28
N PRO A 151 15.48 18.92 -1.90
CA PRO A 151 14.92 17.61 -1.59
C PRO A 151 13.81 17.65 -0.51
N ALA A 152 13.87 18.62 0.42
CA ALA A 152 12.82 18.79 1.43
C ALA A 152 11.47 19.19 0.83
N ASP A 153 11.44 19.86 -0.32
CA ASP A 153 10.19 20.24 -0.98
C ASP A 153 9.48 19.03 -1.59
N LEU A 154 10.23 18.07 -2.17
CA LEU A 154 9.65 16.79 -2.56
C LEU A 154 9.04 16.06 -1.37
N VAL A 155 9.75 15.97 -0.23
CA VAL A 155 9.23 15.35 0.99
C VAL A 155 7.95 16.02 1.45
N ARG A 156 7.90 17.36 1.47
CA ARG A 156 6.69 18.13 1.82
C ARG A 156 5.52 17.88 0.85
N ALA A 157 5.82 17.78 -0.44
CA ALA A 157 4.81 17.47 -1.45
C ALA A 157 4.23 16.05 -1.26
N LEU A 158 5.08 15.06 -1.05
CA LEU A 158 4.65 13.69 -0.74
C LEU A 158 3.86 13.63 0.57
N ALA A 159 4.26 14.38 1.60
CA ALA A 159 3.52 14.48 2.86
C ALA A 159 2.10 15.01 2.66
N ARG A 160 1.91 16.03 1.80
CA ARG A 160 0.57 16.54 1.43
C ARG A 160 -0.26 15.46 0.74
N TRP A 161 0.32 14.70 -0.19
CA TRP A 161 -0.35 13.59 -0.86
C TRP A 161 -0.79 12.49 0.10
N LEU A 162 0.10 12.06 1.00
CA LEU A 162 -0.23 11.04 2.02
C LEU A 162 -1.29 11.54 3.00
N ASN A 163 -1.21 12.82 3.42
CA ASN A 163 -2.22 13.40 4.30
C ASN A 163 -3.61 13.46 3.63
N ALA A 164 -3.69 13.72 2.32
CA ALA A 164 -4.94 13.68 1.59
C ALA A 164 -5.56 12.27 1.57
N GLN A 165 -4.73 11.21 1.50
CA GLN A 165 -5.20 9.82 1.59
C GLN A 165 -5.69 9.47 3.01
N ALA A 166 -4.98 9.93 4.03
CA ALA A 166 -5.29 9.61 5.42
C ALA A 166 -6.56 10.32 5.94
N ARG A 167 -7.00 11.39 5.25
CA ARG A 167 -8.21 12.15 5.59
C ARG A 167 -9.45 11.73 4.80
N ASP A 168 -9.28 10.92 3.77
CA ASP A 168 -10.36 10.45 2.89
C ASP A 168 -11.20 9.35 3.54
#